data_d0ec41b3b32f27c20b6c6239045ad244
#
_entry.id   d0ec41b3b32f27c20b6c6239045ad244
#
_cell.length_a   1.000
_cell.length_b   1.000
_cell.length_c   1.000
_cell.angle_alpha   90.00
_cell.angle_beta   90.00
_cell.angle_gamma   90.00
#
_symmetry.space_group_name_H-M   'P 1'
#
loop_
_entity.id
_entity.type
_entity.pdbx_description
1 polymer ?
#
loop_
_entity_poly.entity_id
_entity_poly.type
_entity_poly.pdbx_seq_one_letter_code
_entity_poly.pdbx_strand_id
1 'polypeptide(L)'
;LMGKEMDSLVIRILNNHQKLTLNNLTYDFHVNQFLKQIAKQENGLFIISGATGSGKSTTLYALLDEINKHYQKNIITLEDPIEIEKDYCLQIELNEKQGINYNESLKQILRHDPDVIMIGEIRDETTAQLALTCALTGHLVLTTLHASHCINTLKRLVNLNIQLLDLEDVL
;
A
#
# COMPACT_ATOMS: atom_id res chain seq x y z
N LEU A 1 -7.14 8.42 -27.78
CA LEU A 1 -8.22 8.15 -28.75
C LEU A 1 -8.47 9.43 -29.53
N MET A 2 -7.93 9.52 -30.75
CA MET A 2 -8.28 10.58 -31.69
C MET A 2 -9.65 10.26 -32.26
N GLY A 3 -10.69 10.88 -31.74
CA GLY A 3 -11.98 10.98 -32.42
C GLY A 3 -11.92 12.12 -33.43
N LYS A 4 -12.62 12.02 -34.54
CA LYS A 4 -12.76 13.12 -35.48
C LYS A 4 -13.27 14.36 -34.74
N GLU A 5 -12.42 15.40 -34.66
CA GLU A 5 -12.73 16.78 -34.30
C GLU A 5 -12.93 17.18 -32.82
N MET A 6 -12.68 16.33 -31.80
CA MET A 6 -12.68 16.83 -30.39
C MET A 6 -11.63 16.13 -29.55
N ASP A 7 -10.80 16.91 -28.87
CA ASP A 7 -9.94 16.41 -27.77
C ASP A 7 -10.79 16.15 -26.54
N SER A 8 -10.61 15.00 -25.89
CA SER A 8 -11.27 14.69 -24.63
C SER A 8 -10.29 14.83 -23.48
N LEU A 9 -10.70 15.57 -22.44
CA LEU A 9 -9.93 15.77 -21.20
C LEU A 9 -10.67 15.09 -20.05
N VAL A 10 -9.98 14.22 -19.32
CA VAL A 10 -10.48 13.63 -18.08
C VAL A 10 -9.68 14.22 -16.92
N ILE A 11 -10.38 14.86 -16.00
CA ILE A 11 -9.79 15.45 -14.80
C ILE A 11 -10.28 14.64 -13.59
N ARG A 12 -9.35 14.11 -12.79
CA ARG A 12 -9.64 13.51 -11.49
C ARG A 12 -9.38 14.57 -10.41
N ILE A 13 -10.42 14.95 -9.70
CA ILE A 13 -10.30 15.87 -8.55
C ILE A 13 -10.14 14.98 -7.30
N LEU A 14 -9.01 15.11 -6.63
CA LEU A 14 -8.76 14.42 -5.35
C LEU A 14 -9.39 15.24 -4.23
N ASN A 15 -10.22 14.61 -3.40
CA ASN A 15 -10.92 15.28 -2.30
C ASN A 15 -10.22 14.97 -0.97
N ASN A 16 -9.44 15.93 -0.45
CA ASN A 16 -8.60 15.80 0.74
C ASN A 16 -9.33 16.03 2.09
N HIS A 17 -10.66 16.09 2.14
CA HIS A 17 -11.36 16.71 3.28
C HIS A 17 -11.87 15.78 4.39
N GLN A 18 -11.72 14.44 4.29
CA GLN A 18 -12.13 13.56 5.38
C GLN A 18 -10.92 12.85 6.00
N LYS A 19 -10.50 13.30 7.19
CA LYS A 19 -9.56 12.51 8.03
C LYS A 19 -10.34 11.34 8.64
N LEU A 20 -10.36 10.22 7.93
CA LEU A 20 -10.87 8.97 8.48
C LEU A 20 -9.79 8.35 9.37
N THR A 21 -10.16 8.11 10.62
CA THR A 21 -9.33 7.38 11.59
C THR A 21 -9.79 5.93 11.66
N LEU A 22 -8.99 5.01 12.18
CA LEU A 22 -9.41 3.63 12.36
C LEU A 22 -10.71 3.50 13.16
N ASN A 23 -10.93 4.40 14.13
CA ASN A 23 -12.12 4.36 14.98
C ASN A 23 -13.44 4.69 14.25
N ASN A 24 -13.38 5.46 13.16
CA ASN A 24 -14.55 5.83 12.36
C ASN A 24 -14.54 5.23 10.94
N LEU A 25 -13.53 4.41 10.62
CA LEU A 25 -13.42 3.72 9.34
C LEU A 25 -14.46 2.61 9.18
N THR A 26 -14.74 1.89 10.26
CA THR A 26 -15.67 0.78 10.30
C THR A 26 -16.44 0.76 11.61
N TYR A 27 -17.72 0.35 11.54
CA TYR A 27 -18.56 0.08 12.71
C TYR A 27 -18.34 -1.32 13.30
N ASP A 28 -17.60 -2.20 12.61
CA ASP A 28 -17.27 -3.53 13.11
C ASP A 28 -16.09 -3.43 14.09
N PHE A 29 -16.38 -3.78 15.34
CA PHE A 29 -15.40 -3.77 16.43
C PHE A 29 -14.24 -4.73 16.18
N HIS A 30 -14.50 -5.93 15.63
CA HIS A 30 -13.45 -6.93 15.40
C HIS A 30 -12.48 -6.47 14.28
N VAL A 31 -13.00 -5.91 13.20
CA VAL A 31 -12.18 -5.34 12.13
C VAL A 31 -11.31 -4.19 12.66
N ASN A 32 -11.89 -3.32 13.49
CA ASN A 32 -11.14 -2.21 14.08
C ASN A 32 -10.01 -2.72 14.99
N GLN A 33 -10.29 -3.70 15.86
CA GLN A 33 -9.28 -4.32 16.73
C GLN A 33 -8.18 -5.02 15.91
N PHE A 34 -8.55 -5.73 14.84
CA PHE A 34 -7.60 -6.37 13.94
C PHE A 34 -6.66 -5.34 13.29
N LEU A 35 -7.18 -4.24 12.74
CA LEU A 35 -6.36 -3.17 12.16
C LEU A 35 -5.42 -2.54 13.19
N LYS A 36 -5.88 -2.36 14.44
CA LYS A 36 -5.01 -1.90 15.53
C LYS A 36 -3.92 -2.92 15.92
N GLN A 37 -4.19 -4.21 15.77
CA GLN A 37 -3.16 -5.24 15.94
C GLN A 37 -2.11 -5.17 14.83
N ILE A 38 -2.53 -4.98 13.58
CA ILE A 38 -1.60 -4.77 12.46
C ILE A 38 -0.70 -3.53 12.71
N ALA A 39 -1.26 -2.44 13.22
CA ALA A 39 -0.48 -1.24 13.52
C ALA A 39 0.66 -1.48 14.54
N LYS A 40 0.57 -2.53 15.37
CA LYS A 40 1.57 -2.90 16.38
C LYS A 40 2.69 -3.80 15.83
N GLN A 41 2.45 -4.44 14.68
CA GLN A 41 3.41 -5.39 14.13
C GLN A 41 4.73 -4.69 13.80
N GLU A 42 5.82 -5.40 13.99
CA GLU A 42 7.16 -4.92 13.64
C GLU A 42 7.52 -5.29 12.20
N ASN A 43 7.04 -6.44 11.73
CA ASN A 43 7.25 -6.95 10.38
C ASN A 43 6.04 -7.72 9.87
N GLY A 44 6.07 -8.09 8.60
CA GLY A 44 5.04 -8.88 7.92
C GLY A 44 4.47 -8.18 6.69
N LEU A 45 3.60 -8.88 5.98
CA LEU A 45 2.95 -8.40 4.76
C LEU A 45 1.44 -8.28 4.97
N PHE A 46 0.93 -7.07 4.99
CA PHE A 46 -0.51 -6.80 5.10
C PHE A 46 -1.07 -6.30 3.78
N ILE A 47 -2.02 -7.04 3.22
CA ILE A 47 -2.60 -6.76 1.91
C ILE A 47 -4.08 -6.44 2.04
N ILE A 48 -4.49 -5.26 1.59
CA ILE A 48 -5.90 -4.91 1.46
C ILE A 48 -6.36 -5.17 0.03
N SER A 49 -7.29 -6.09 -0.15
CA SER A 49 -7.83 -6.41 -1.46
C SER A 49 -9.27 -5.92 -1.63
N GLY A 50 -9.61 -5.57 -2.87
CA GLY A 50 -10.96 -5.10 -3.21
C GLY A 50 -11.01 -4.42 -4.57
N ALA A 51 -12.22 -4.11 -5.03
CA ALA A 51 -12.44 -3.36 -6.27
C ALA A 51 -11.97 -1.90 -6.16
N THR A 52 -11.87 -1.21 -7.27
CA THR A 52 -11.64 0.24 -7.29
C THR A 52 -12.77 0.96 -6.54
N GLY A 53 -12.42 1.95 -5.71
CA GLY A 53 -13.40 2.68 -4.91
C GLY A 53 -13.92 1.95 -3.66
N SER A 54 -13.39 0.76 -3.32
CA SER A 54 -13.80 0.03 -2.10
C SER A 54 -13.20 0.55 -0.79
N GLY A 55 -12.37 1.59 -0.84
CA GLY A 55 -11.76 2.20 0.33
C GLY A 55 -10.39 1.64 0.73
N LYS A 56 -9.71 0.91 -0.17
CA LYS A 56 -8.38 0.33 0.11
C LYS A 56 -7.35 1.38 0.55
N SER A 57 -7.12 2.40 -0.27
CA SER A 57 -6.19 3.51 0.05
C SER A 57 -6.60 4.22 1.33
N THR A 58 -7.89 4.49 1.50
CA THR A 58 -8.44 5.12 2.72
C THR A 58 -8.09 4.31 3.97
N THR A 59 -8.22 2.99 3.90
CA THR A 59 -7.87 2.09 5.02
C THR A 59 -6.37 2.09 5.29
N LEU A 60 -5.53 2.06 4.25
CA LEU A 60 -4.08 2.15 4.41
C LEU A 60 -3.66 3.46 5.07
N TYR A 61 -4.16 4.60 4.60
CA TYR A 61 -3.83 5.89 5.21
C TYR A 61 -4.32 6.01 6.66
N ALA A 62 -5.51 5.48 6.97
CA ALA A 62 -5.99 5.43 8.35
C ALA A 62 -5.10 4.56 9.25
N LEU A 63 -4.54 3.47 8.70
CA LEU A 63 -3.57 2.61 9.39
C LEU A 63 -2.23 3.32 9.59
N LEU A 64 -1.72 4.04 8.59
CA LEU A 64 -0.51 4.86 8.72
C LEU A 64 -0.67 5.96 9.78
N ASP A 65 -1.83 6.66 9.80
CA ASP A 65 -2.14 7.66 10.83
C ASP A 65 -2.15 7.05 12.25
N GLU A 66 -2.68 5.83 12.40
CA GLU A 66 -2.67 5.09 13.68
C GLU A 66 -1.24 4.72 14.11
N ILE A 67 -0.43 4.21 13.15
CA ILE A 67 0.98 3.86 13.40
C ILE A 67 1.76 5.11 13.82
N ASN A 68 1.67 6.18 13.05
CA ASN A 68 2.37 7.43 13.39
C ASN A 68 1.97 7.99 14.76
N LYS A 69 0.68 7.92 15.09
CA LYS A 69 0.14 8.48 16.35
C LYS A 69 0.61 7.73 17.58
N HIS A 70 0.77 6.42 17.50
CA HIS A 70 0.99 5.55 18.66
C HIS A 70 2.37 4.89 18.70
N TYR A 71 3.07 4.85 17.57
CA TYR A 71 4.35 4.15 17.42
C TYR A 71 5.32 5.04 16.65
N GLN A 72 6.45 5.40 17.24
CA GLN A 72 7.48 6.24 16.61
C GLN A 72 8.25 5.44 15.54
N LYS A 73 7.60 5.15 14.42
CA LYS A 73 8.15 4.35 13.32
C LYS A 73 8.54 5.23 12.14
N ASN A 74 9.64 4.89 11.49
CA ASN A 74 10.04 5.50 10.22
C ASN A 74 9.18 4.92 9.09
N ILE A 75 8.29 5.75 8.54
CA ILE A 75 7.31 5.35 7.53
C ILE A 75 7.72 5.91 6.18
N ILE A 76 7.80 5.06 5.17
CA ILE A 76 8.06 5.46 3.79
C ILE A 76 6.98 4.89 2.87
N THR A 77 6.51 5.68 1.91
CA THR A 77 5.49 5.25 0.96
C THR A 77 5.97 5.35 -0.48
N LEU A 78 5.52 4.41 -1.32
CA LEU A 78 5.69 4.38 -2.77
C LEU A 78 4.32 4.39 -3.43
N GLU A 79 3.99 5.43 -4.18
CA GLU A 79 2.64 5.68 -4.67
C GLU A 79 2.61 6.11 -6.14
N ASP A 80 1.51 5.85 -6.83
CA ASP A 80 1.29 6.21 -8.23
C ASP A 80 -0.18 6.59 -8.49
N PRO A 81 -0.53 7.88 -8.35
CA PRO A 81 0.16 8.98 -7.67
C PRO A 81 -0.06 9.02 -6.16
N ILE A 82 0.56 9.99 -5.45
CA ILE A 82 0.23 10.30 -4.06
C ILE A 82 -1.20 10.84 -3.99
N GLU A 83 -2.10 10.13 -3.30
CA GLU A 83 -3.52 10.54 -3.15
C GLU A 83 -3.73 11.50 -1.98
N ILE A 84 -2.99 11.34 -0.88
CA ILE A 84 -3.10 12.16 0.34
C ILE A 84 -1.70 12.47 0.87
N GLU A 85 -1.36 13.75 0.93
CA GLU A 85 -0.08 14.19 1.50
C GLU A 85 -0.06 14.03 3.03
N LYS A 86 1.08 13.57 3.57
CA LYS A 86 1.32 13.31 4.99
C LYS A 86 2.68 13.87 5.41
N ASP A 87 2.69 14.78 6.37
CA ASP A 87 3.90 15.47 6.84
C ASP A 87 4.83 14.56 7.68
N TYR A 88 4.34 13.42 8.14
CA TYR A 88 5.03 12.53 9.07
C TYR A 88 5.77 11.37 8.39
N CYS A 89 5.67 11.21 7.07
CA CYS A 89 6.33 10.14 6.35
C CYS A 89 7.01 10.65 5.07
N LEU A 90 8.02 9.92 4.61
CA LEU A 90 8.61 10.17 3.30
C LEU A 90 7.73 9.52 2.24
N GLN A 91 7.06 10.33 1.42
CA GLN A 91 6.24 9.85 0.31
C GLN A 91 6.99 10.02 -1.01
N ILE A 92 7.09 8.94 -1.77
CA ILE A 92 7.76 8.90 -3.07
C ILE A 92 6.71 8.61 -4.14
N GLU A 93 6.47 9.59 -5.01
CA GLU A 93 5.63 9.41 -6.18
C GLU A 93 6.42 8.79 -7.33
N LEU A 94 5.88 7.72 -7.89
CA LEU A 94 6.49 7.05 -9.02
C LEU A 94 6.36 7.89 -10.29
N ASN A 95 7.44 7.95 -11.06
CA ASN A 95 7.47 8.64 -12.33
C ASN A 95 8.42 7.91 -13.30
N GLU A 96 7.88 6.98 -14.06
CA GLU A 96 8.66 6.16 -15.00
C GLU A 96 9.40 7.01 -16.05
N LYS A 97 8.84 8.16 -16.44
CA LYS A 97 9.49 9.07 -17.41
C LYS A 97 10.77 9.69 -16.83
N GLN A 98 10.85 9.82 -15.52
CA GLN A 98 12.01 10.32 -14.80
C GLN A 98 12.89 9.19 -14.22
N GLY A 99 12.59 7.93 -14.53
CA GLY A 99 13.31 6.77 -14.03
C GLY A 99 12.97 6.39 -12.58
N ILE A 100 11.95 7.03 -11.98
CA ILE A 100 11.49 6.71 -10.63
C ILE A 100 10.48 5.56 -10.74
N ASN A 101 10.98 4.34 -10.61
CA ASN A 101 10.19 3.11 -10.63
C ASN A 101 10.28 2.37 -9.29
N TYR A 102 9.42 1.36 -9.08
CA TYR A 102 9.39 0.60 -7.84
C TYR A 102 10.74 0.02 -7.45
N ASN A 103 11.47 -0.60 -8.41
CA ASN A 103 12.73 -1.29 -8.15
C ASN A 103 13.82 -0.36 -7.63
N GLU A 104 14.05 0.74 -8.33
CA GLU A 104 15.09 1.69 -7.97
C GLU A 104 14.75 2.45 -6.69
N SER A 105 13.48 2.84 -6.54
CA SER A 105 13.02 3.54 -5.35
C SER A 105 13.14 2.66 -4.11
N LEU A 106 12.77 1.37 -4.19
CA LEU A 106 12.83 0.49 -3.03
C LEU A 106 14.28 0.23 -2.57
N LYS A 107 15.22 0.04 -3.50
CA LYS A 107 16.64 -0.10 -3.15
C LYS A 107 17.18 1.12 -2.40
N GLN A 108 16.68 2.31 -2.74
CA GLN A 108 17.05 3.54 -2.04
C GLN A 108 16.36 3.62 -0.67
N ILE A 109 15.08 3.30 -0.60
CA ILE A 109 14.28 3.32 0.63
C ILE A 109 14.90 2.44 1.72
N LEU A 110 15.32 1.23 1.39
CA LEU A 110 15.94 0.31 2.35
C LEU A 110 17.23 0.85 3.00
N ARG A 111 17.85 1.88 2.42
CA ARG A 111 19.01 2.59 3.02
C ARG A 111 18.61 3.67 4.02
N HIS A 112 17.32 4.01 4.09
CA HIS A 112 16.77 4.97 5.04
C HIS A 112 16.27 4.34 6.33
N ASP A 113 16.53 3.02 6.53
CA ASP A 113 16.15 2.26 7.72
C ASP A 113 14.65 2.40 8.04
N PRO A 114 13.74 2.03 7.10
CA PRO A 114 12.32 2.15 7.32
C PRO A 114 11.82 1.04 8.25
N ASP A 115 10.91 1.37 9.17
CA ASP A 115 10.16 0.37 9.93
C ASP A 115 8.92 -0.10 9.16
N VAL A 116 8.29 0.83 8.44
CA VAL A 116 7.05 0.60 7.69
C VAL A 116 7.21 1.07 6.26
N ILE A 117 6.89 0.19 5.32
CA ILE A 117 6.89 0.49 3.88
C ILE A 117 5.47 0.34 3.35
N MET A 118 4.87 1.41 2.84
CA MET A 118 3.62 1.31 2.11
C MET A 118 3.90 1.28 0.61
N ILE A 119 3.41 0.26 -0.07
CA ILE A 119 3.41 0.15 -1.52
C ILE A 119 1.97 0.35 -1.98
N GLY A 120 1.69 1.40 -2.75
CA GLY A 120 0.33 1.78 -3.14
C GLY A 120 -0.49 0.61 -3.67
N GLU A 121 0.05 -0.12 -4.64
CA GLU A 121 -0.55 -1.37 -5.12
C GLU A 121 0.47 -2.33 -5.75
N ILE A 122 0.16 -3.64 -5.68
CA ILE A 122 0.89 -4.68 -6.41
C ILE A 122 0.22 -4.89 -7.77
N ARG A 123 0.91 -4.52 -8.86
CA ARG A 123 0.43 -4.70 -10.24
C ARG A 123 1.11 -5.85 -10.97
N ASP A 124 2.37 -6.10 -10.68
CA ASP A 124 3.26 -7.00 -11.40
C ASP A 124 4.10 -7.88 -10.47
N GLU A 125 4.78 -8.85 -11.06
CA GLU A 125 5.67 -9.80 -10.37
C GLU A 125 6.79 -9.08 -9.62
N THR A 126 7.39 -8.07 -10.22
CA THR A 126 8.52 -7.34 -9.64
C THR A 126 8.11 -6.66 -8.34
N THR A 127 6.99 -5.94 -8.35
CA THR A 127 6.46 -5.27 -7.16
C THR A 127 6.05 -6.28 -6.09
N ALA A 128 5.48 -7.44 -6.49
CA ALA A 128 5.12 -8.50 -5.56
C ALA A 128 6.35 -9.10 -4.86
N GLN A 129 7.40 -9.44 -5.62
CA GLN A 129 8.66 -9.96 -5.09
C GLN A 129 9.35 -8.96 -4.14
N LEU A 130 9.31 -7.68 -4.48
CA LEU A 130 9.88 -6.63 -3.64
C LEU A 130 9.12 -6.49 -2.32
N ALA A 131 7.78 -6.47 -2.36
CA ALA A 131 6.95 -6.42 -1.15
C ALA A 131 7.25 -7.61 -0.23
N LEU A 132 7.32 -8.81 -0.80
CA LEU A 132 7.66 -10.03 -0.07
C LEU A 132 9.07 -9.96 0.54
N THR A 133 10.07 -9.55 -0.25
CA THR A 133 11.46 -9.43 0.23
C THR A 133 11.57 -8.47 1.40
N CYS A 134 10.89 -7.32 1.35
CA CYS A 134 10.87 -6.38 2.46
C CYS A 134 10.24 -6.97 3.72
N ALA A 135 9.12 -7.68 3.58
CA ALA A 135 8.47 -8.33 4.70
C ALA A 135 9.35 -9.41 5.34
N LEU A 136 10.00 -10.26 4.53
CA LEU A 136 10.95 -11.29 4.98
C LEU A 136 12.21 -10.70 5.64
N THR A 137 12.59 -9.48 5.27
CA THR A 137 13.78 -8.80 5.85
C THR A 137 13.46 -7.95 7.08
N GLY A 138 12.27 -8.11 7.65
CA GLY A 138 11.94 -7.53 8.96
C GLY A 138 11.18 -6.19 8.90
N HIS A 139 10.61 -5.82 7.75
CA HIS A 139 9.82 -4.59 7.63
C HIS A 139 8.32 -4.89 7.67
N LEU A 140 7.53 -3.99 8.23
CA LEU A 140 6.08 -4.03 8.07
C LEU A 140 5.70 -3.45 6.70
N VAL A 141 5.25 -4.32 5.80
CA VAL A 141 4.83 -3.93 4.45
C VAL A 141 3.31 -3.85 4.37
N LEU A 142 2.81 -2.68 3.98
CA LEU A 142 1.39 -2.40 3.79
C LEU A 142 1.13 -2.18 2.29
N THR A 143 0.18 -2.90 1.70
CA THR A 143 -0.09 -2.74 0.27
C THR A 143 -1.53 -3.04 -0.11
N THR A 144 -1.88 -2.73 -1.36
CA THR A 144 -3.18 -3.11 -1.93
C THR A 144 -3.02 -4.05 -3.11
N LEU A 145 -4.07 -4.81 -3.38
CA LEU A 145 -4.18 -5.66 -4.54
C LEU A 145 -5.61 -5.70 -5.06
N HIS A 146 -5.77 -5.68 -6.38
CA HIS A 146 -7.09 -5.82 -7.00
C HIS A 146 -7.51 -7.28 -7.04
N ALA A 147 -8.30 -7.71 -6.04
CA ALA A 147 -8.93 -9.03 -5.99
C ALA A 147 -10.28 -8.93 -5.27
N SER A 148 -11.23 -9.82 -5.59
CA SER A 148 -12.59 -9.77 -5.04
C SER A 148 -12.68 -10.25 -3.58
N HIS A 149 -11.75 -11.11 -3.13
CA HIS A 149 -11.69 -11.64 -1.76
C HIS A 149 -10.32 -12.30 -1.49
N CYS A 150 -10.03 -12.63 -0.21
CA CYS A 150 -8.72 -13.14 0.26
C CYS A 150 -8.18 -14.32 -0.55
N ILE A 151 -9.00 -15.33 -0.87
CA ILE A 151 -8.55 -16.50 -1.67
C ILE A 151 -8.07 -16.06 -3.06
N ASN A 152 -8.76 -15.11 -3.69
CA ASN A 152 -8.33 -14.60 -5.00
C ASN A 152 -7.08 -13.71 -4.88
N THR A 153 -6.85 -13.09 -3.74
CA THR A 153 -5.60 -12.38 -3.45
C THR A 153 -4.42 -13.36 -3.46
N LEU A 154 -4.52 -14.48 -2.76
CA LEU A 154 -3.50 -15.53 -2.77
C LEU A 154 -3.26 -16.09 -4.19
N LYS A 155 -4.34 -16.43 -4.92
CA LYS A 155 -4.22 -16.87 -6.32
C LYS A 155 -3.53 -15.83 -7.20
N ARG A 156 -3.82 -14.54 -6.98
CA ARG A 156 -3.20 -13.46 -7.76
C ARG A 156 -1.69 -13.38 -7.46
N LEU A 157 -1.28 -13.51 -6.19
CA LEU A 157 0.14 -13.53 -5.82
C LEU A 157 0.86 -14.74 -6.44
N VAL A 158 0.26 -15.93 -6.42
CA VAL A 158 0.81 -17.11 -7.10
C VAL A 158 0.96 -16.89 -8.61
N ASN A 159 -0.02 -16.24 -9.26
CA ASN A 159 0.06 -15.88 -10.67
C ASN A 159 1.15 -14.81 -10.95
N LEU A 160 1.58 -14.08 -9.93
CA LEU A 160 2.73 -13.16 -9.96
C LEU A 160 4.03 -13.87 -9.50
N ASN A 161 4.11 -15.19 -9.65
CA ASN A 161 5.27 -16.03 -9.33
C ASN A 161 5.74 -15.96 -7.87
N ILE A 162 4.83 -15.63 -6.92
CA ILE A 162 5.11 -15.73 -5.49
C ILE A 162 4.84 -17.17 -5.03
N GLN A 163 5.79 -17.76 -4.33
CA GLN A 163 5.61 -19.10 -3.76
C GLN A 163 4.75 -19.03 -2.49
N LEU A 164 3.84 -19.99 -2.33
CA LEU A 164 2.97 -20.05 -1.15
C LEU A 164 3.75 -20.24 0.15
N LEU A 165 4.87 -20.95 0.11
CA LEU A 165 5.74 -21.15 1.27
C LEU A 165 6.32 -19.83 1.78
N ASP A 166 6.72 -18.93 0.89
CA ASP A 166 7.27 -17.63 1.28
C ASP A 166 6.19 -16.72 1.90
N LEU A 167 4.92 -16.95 1.57
CA LEU A 167 3.79 -16.21 2.15
C LEU A 167 3.43 -16.67 3.56
N GLU A 168 3.66 -17.93 3.92
CA GLU A 168 3.40 -18.46 5.26
C GLU A 168 4.23 -17.75 6.33
N ASP A 169 5.43 -17.29 5.97
CA ASP A 169 6.36 -16.63 6.89
C ASP A 169 6.04 -15.17 7.15
N VAL A 170 5.19 -14.53 6.33
CA VAL A 170 4.98 -13.06 6.37
C VAL A 170 3.52 -12.61 6.45
N LEU A 171 2.52 -13.49 6.24
CA LEU A 171 1.09 -13.14 6.27
C LEU A 171 0.45 -13.28 7.65
#